data_15df642665aa32980f87f5b126ae4f79
#
_entry.id   15df642665aa32980f87f5b126ae4f79
#
_cell.length_a   1.000
_cell.length_b   1.000
_cell.length_c   1.000
_cell.angle_alpha   90.00
_cell.angle_beta   90.00
_cell.angle_gamma   90.00
#
_symmetry.space_group_name_H-M   'P 1'
#
loop_
_entity.id
_entity.type
_entity.pdbx_description
1 polymer ?
#
loop_
_entity_poly.entity_id
_entity_poly.type
_entity_poly.pdbx_seq_one_letter_code
_entity_poly.pdbx_strand_id
1 'polypeptide(L)'
;PSAQTEASVSVVEVALRVVNYATLSVLIGSLAMAGLVLRPNSFDPSAHDAVNAARRRIWMLSFGAAVLALAISFGWLAWQSVAAERGPFDLLRTRFGILWLARQCSLLVLLIVLATARRERLWGQLMASLSVVTMAGIEALNSHAAGLPKQMVLGVAVDTVHLLAAGTWVGSLIALLVGLLPLLRSHHEDWRAVALGGWRRFGAVAALSVGVLAATGLYNMARQVASIDAWIATLYGQVLTAKIGVFLVVGLAGLSNSMLLHPRLVAVIGSILRRPAGWRPFHPNRLPILLLTEAGLAIVVFVLTSVLTAAPPARGSEFEPLNLADKPPSSLSQTPGDLLVNLSIRPNKPGLNIILVGAFNTRRPPPAEILRVLVRLTYVERDLGTQTLTLELADDNTYRLSSSALSLPGAWRAQVVVRRKGMEDSVADFDWRVEPLALAAPPRPVMISNTPIAPALTFLAVGLVVCTGLAAIGFRWARDAGGGGRRGS
;
A
#
# COMPACT_ATOMS: atom_id res chain seq x y z
N PRO A 1 -10.98 14.28 28.72
CA PRO A 1 -10.14 13.13 28.50
C PRO A 1 -10.92 12.20 27.60
N SER A 2 -10.95 12.51 26.30
CA SER A 2 -11.42 11.58 25.30
C SER A 2 -10.26 10.63 25.03
N ALA A 3 -10.30 9.46 25.71
CA ALA A 3 -9.55 8.31 25.25
C ALA A 3 -9.79 8.21 23.74
N GLN A 4 -8.73 8.33 22.96
CA GLN A 4 -8.74 7.85 21.58
C GLN A 4 -9.16 6.38 21.71
N THR A 5 -10.37 6.09 21.27
CA THR A 5 -10.84 4.72 21.14
C THR A 5 -9.82 4.08 20.19
N GLU A 6 -8.90 3.29 20.74
CA GLU A 6 -8.07 2.41 19.93
C GLU A 6 -9.04 1.69 19.00
N ALA A 7 -8.92 1.92 17.72
CA ALA A 7 -9.79 1.29 16.74
C ALA A 7 -9.56 -0.22 16.89
N SER A 8 -10.41 -0.86 17.69
CA SER A 8 -10.33 -2.28 17.98
C SER A 8 -10.58 -3.02 16.67
N VAL A 9 -9.56 -3.69 16.18
CA VAL A 9 -9.65 -4.50 14.96
C VAL A 9 -10.65 -5.63 15.22
N SER A 10 -11.76 -5.64 14.50
CA SER A 10 -12.80 -6.64 14.67
C SER A 10 -12.31 -8.03 14.24
N VAL A 11 -12.47 -9.01 15.12
CA VAL A 11 -12.11 -10.42 14.83
C VAL A 11 -12.91 -10.96 13.63
N VAL A 12 -14.19 -10.58 13.48
CA VAL A 12 -15.04 -10.98 12.35
C VAL A 12 -14.49 -10.39 11.05
N GLU A 13 -14.10 -9.13 11.06
CA GLU A 13 -13.49 -8.48 9.90
C GLU A 13 -12.18 -9.17 9.48
N VAL A 14 -11.31 -9.47 10.43
CA VAL A 14 -10.05 -10.19 10.18
C VAL A 14 -10.34 -11.57 9.59
N ALA A 15 -11.27 -12.32 10.15
CA ALA A 15 -11.63 -13.66 9.64
C ALA A 15 -12.16 -13.61 8.20
N LEU A 16 -13.05 -12.68 7.88
CA LEU A 16 -13.57 -12.49 6.52
C LEU A 16 -12.46 -12.11 5.54
N ARG A 17 -11.53 -11.24 5.95
CA ARG A 17 -10.35 -10.84 5.14
C ARG A 17 -9.40 -12.03 4.91
N VAL A 18 -9.14 -12.85 5.93
CA VAL A 18 -8.29 -14.06 5.80
C VAL A 18 -8.84 -14.98 4.72
N VAL A 19 -10.14 -15.31 4.80
CA VAL A 19 -10.76 -16.20 3.81
C VAL A 19 -10.80 -15.55 2.43
N ASN A 20 -11.04 -14.25 2.36
CA ASN A 20 -11.01 -13.49 1.12
C ASN A 20 -9.62 -13.55 0.44
N TYR A 21 -8.54 -13.25 1.16
CA TYR A 21 -7.17 -13.31 0.60
C TYR A 21 -6.74 -14.73 0.27
N ALA A 22 -7.14 -15.73 1.08
CA ALA A 22 -6.85 -17.12 0.80
C ALA A 22 -7.55 -17.61 -0.49
N THR A 23 -8.84 -17.31 -0.67
CA THR A 23 -9.59 -17.69 -1.88
C THR A 23 -9.04 -16.98 -3.13
N LEU A 24 -8.78 -15.69 -3.06
CA LEU A 24 -8.17 -14.93 -4.16
C LEU A 24 -6.79 -15.50 -4.53
N SER A 25 -5.97 -15.82 -3.54
CA SER A 25 -4.65 -16.41 -3.77
C SER A 25 -4.75 -17.79 -4.42
N VAL A 26 -5.67 -18.63 -3.98
CA VAL A 26 -5.91 -19.93 -4.60
C VAL A 26 -6.34 -19.79 -6.06
N LEU A 27 -7.21 -18.84 -6.39
CA LEU A 27 -7.63 -18.56 -7.76
C LEU A 27 -6.46 -18.11 -8.63
N ILE A 28 -5.68 -17.14 -8.18
CA ILE A 28 -4.48 -16.65 -8.88
C ILE A 28 -3.49 -17.80 -9.10
N GLY A 29 -3.15 -18.52 -8.03
CA GLY A 29 -2.14 -19.57 -8.07
C GLY A 29 -2.55 -20.79 -8.89
N SER A 30 -3.83 -21.15 -8.86
CA SER A 30 -4.36 -22.23 -9.69
C SER A 30 -4.24 -21.95 -11.17
N LEU A 31 -4.53 -20.71 -11.60
CA LEU A 31 -4.38 -20.28 -12.98
C LEU A 31 -2.89 -20.21 -13.37
N ALA A 32 -2.04 -19.66 -12.50
CA ALA A 32 -0.60 -19.63 -12.70
C ALA A 32 -0.02 -21.05 -12.82
N MET A 33 -0.46 -21.97 -11.97
CA MET A 33 -0.03 -23.37 -12.00
C MET A 33 -0.43 -24.06 -13.31
N ALA A 34 -1.68 -23.88 -13.74
CA ALA A 34 -2.19 -24.46 -14.99
C ALA A 34 -1.54 -23.84 -16.24
N GLY A 35 -1.31 -22.52 -16.25
CA GLY A 35 -0.80 -21.77 -17.41
C GLY A 35 0.72 -21.69 -17.51
N LEU A 36 1.46 -21.70 -16.40
CA LEU A 36 2.92 -21.54 -16.40
C LEU A 36 3.66 -22.85 -16.11
N VAL A 37 3.14 -23.70 -15.24
CA VAL A 37 3.84 -24.88 -14.72
C VAL A 37 3.40 -26.15 -15.44
N LEU A 38 2.08 -26.41 -15.54
CA LEU A 38 1.50 -27.64 -16.10
C LEU A 38 1.05 -27.46 -17.55
N ARG A 39 1.93 -26.90 -18.39
CA ARG A 39 1.66 -26.84 -19.84
C ARG A 39 1.79 -28.23 -20.46
N PRO A 40 0.77 -28.75 -21.21
CA PRO A 40 0.83 -30.09 -21.80
C PRO A 40 2.07 -30.30 -22.66
N ASN A 41 2.38 -29.33 -23.53
CA ASN A 41 3.53 -29.36 -24.44
C ASN A 41 4.93 -29.38 -23.77
N SER A 42 4.95 -29.29 -22.44
CA SER A 42 6.17 -29.30 -21.65
C SER A 42 6.48 -30.67 -21.02
N PHE A 43 5.67 -31.67 -21.26
CA PHE A 43 5.81 -33.03 -20.76
C PHE A 43 5.75 -34.02 -21.94
N ASP A 44 6.30 -35.21 -21.73
CA ASP A 44 6.24 -36.27 -22.72
C ASP A 44 4.79 -36.71 -22.98
N PRO A 45 4.44 -37.14 -24.19
CA PRO A 45 3.09 -37.62 -24.52
C PRO A 45 2.57 -38.72 -23.59
N SER A 46 3.44 -39.64 -23.15
CA SER A 46 3.09 -40.70 -22.16
C SER A 46 2.63 -40.17 -20.82
N ALA A 47 3.00 -38.95 -20.44
CA ALA A 47 2.68 -38.32 -19.18
C ALA A 47 1.41 -37.45 -19.24
N HIS A 48 0.75 -37.35 -20.39
CA HIS A 48 -0.43 -36.47 -20.56
C HIS A 48 -1.58 -36.80 -19.61
N ASP A 49 -1.82 -38.09 -19.33
CA ASP A 49 -2.88 -38.48 -18.37
C ASP A 49 -2.61 -38.00 -16.96
N ALA A 50 -1.36 -38.06 -16.53
CA ALA A 50 -0.97 -37.52 -15.23
C ALA A 50 -1.12 -35.99 -15.18
N VAL A 51 -0.71 -35.26 -16.23
CA VAL A 51 -0.88 -33.82 -16.34
C VAL A 51 -2.36 -33.45 -16.33
N ASN A 52 -3.20 -34.16 -17.07
CA ASN A 52 -4.64 -33.92 -17.12
C ASN A 52 -5.31 -34.22 -15.77
N ALA A 53 -4.88 -35.26 -15.06
CA ALA A 53 -5.38 -35.56 -13.71
C ALA A 53 -5.02 -34.43 -12.73
N ALA A 54 -3.78 -33.91 -12.77
CA ALA A 54 -3.36 -32.77 -11.96
C ALA A 54 -4.18 -31.52 -12.28
N ARG A 55 -4.29 -31.18 -13.57
CA ARG A 55 -5.08 -30.03 -14.05
C ARG A 55 -6.55 -30.13 -13.65
N ARG A 56 -7.12 -31.33 -13.66
CA ARG A 56 -8.50 -31.55 -13.21
C ARG A 56 -8.68 -31.22 -11.72
N ARG A 57 -7.76 -31.66 -10.86
CA ARG A 57 -7.82 -31.36 -9.41
C ARG A 57 -7.68 -29.86 -9.15
N ILE A 58 -6.72 -29.21 -9.83
CA ILE A 58 -6.51 -27.75 -9.73
C ILE A 58 -7.75 -26.98 -10.19
N TRP A 59 -8.41 -27.45 -11.25
CA TRP A 59 -9.65 -26.85 -11.74
C TRP A 59 -10.80 -26.96 -10.76
N MET A 60 -10.96 -28.14 -10.13
CA MET A 60 -11.96 -28.33 -9.06
C MET A 60 -11.65 -27.44 -7.84
N LEU A 61 -10.37 -27.31 -7.49
CA LEU A 61 -9.93 -26.39 -6.43
C LEU A 61 -10.31 -24.94 -6.77
N SER A 62 -10.07 -24.50 -8.01
CA SER A 62 -10.45 -23.15 -8.48
C SER A 62 -11.96 -22.94 -8.40
N PHE A 63 -12.75 -23.93 -8.82
CA PHE A 63 -14.20 -23.83 -8.77
C PHE A 63 -14.70 -23.70 -7.33
N GLY A 64 -14.23 -24.56 -6.42
CA GLY A 64 -14.56 -24.48 -5.00
C GLY A 64 -14.13 -23.16 -4.36
N ALA A 65 -12.93 -22.66 -4.70
CA ALA A 65 -12.46 -21.37 -4.22
C ALA A 65 -13.31 -20.19 -4.74
N ALA A 66 -13.77 -20.25 -6.00
CA ALA A 66 -14.65 -19.20 -6.57
C ALA A 66 -16.03 -19.20 -5.90
N VAL A 67 -16.61 -20.38 -5.62
CA VAL A 67 -17.87 -20.50 -4.88
C VAL A 67 -17.71 -19.95 -3.45
N LEU A 68 -16.63 -20.31 -2.78
CA LEU A 68 -16.35 -19.80 -1.43
C LEU A 68 -16.12 -18.28 -1.44
N ALA A 69 -15.39 -17.75 -2.44
CA ALA A 69 -15.18 -16.31 -2.60
C ALA A 69 -16.50 -15.56 -2.81
N LEU A 70 -17.44 -16.16 -3.55
CA LEU A 70 -18.78 -15.61 -3.73
C LEU A 70 -19.54 -15.57 -2.39
N ALA A 71 -19.57 -16.65 -1.64
CA ALA A 71 -20.23 -16.73 -0.33
C ALA A 71 -19.66 -15.72 0.67
N ILE A 72 -18.32 -15.65 0.79
CA ILE A 72 -17.62 -14.71 1.68
C ILE A 72 -17.89 -13.25 1.28
N SER A 73 -18.03 -12.97 -0.01
CA SER A 73 -18.33 -11.63 -0.50
C SER A 73 -19.71 -11.13 -0.02
N PHE A 74 -20.71 -11.99 0.07
CA PHE A 74 -22.00 -11.65 0.67
C PHE A 74 -21.89 -11.48 2.20
N GLY A 75 -21.12 -12.32 2.87
CA GLY A 75 -20.80 -12.14 4.29
C GLY A 75 -20.12 -10.79 4.56
N TRP A 76 -19.21 -10.36 3.67
CA TRP A 76 -18.57 -9.07 3.74
C TRP A 76 -19.55 -7.90 3.57
N LEU A 77 -20.49 -7.99 2.61
CA LEU A 77 -21.55 -6.98 2.42
C LEU A 77 -22.43 -6.88 3.66
N ALA A 78 -22.84 -8.01 4.22
CA ALA A 78 -23.65 -8.06 5.45
C ALA A 78 -22.90 -7.41 6.64
N TRP A 79 -21.61 -7.75 6.83
CA TRP A 79 -20.77 -7.16 7.85
C TRP A 79 -20.65 -5.65 7.68
N GLN A 80 -20.38 -5.16 6.47
CA GLN A 80 -20.28 -3.73 6.18
C GLN A 80 -21.61 -2.99 6.39
N SER A 81 -22.74 -3.64 6.12
CA SER A 81 -24.07 -3.09 6.38
C SER A 81 -24.29 -2.83 7.88
N VAL A 82 -23.90 -3.79 8.72
CA VAL A 82 -23.98 -3.65 10.17
C VAL A 82 -22.99 -2.58 10.69
N ALA A 83 -21.74 -2.66 10.24
CA ALA A 83 -20.68 -1.75 10.68
C ALA A 83 -20.92 -0.27 10.28
N ALA A 84 -21.56 -0.04 9.14
CA ALA A 84 -21.90 1.30 8.66
C ALA A 84 -23.28 1.79 9.11
N GLU A 85 -24.05 0.96 9.84
CA GLU A 85 -25.44 1.23 10.25
C GLU A 85 -26.33 1.62 9.06
N ARG A 86 -26.11 0.99 7.89
CA ARG A 86 -26.83 1.27 6.63
C ARG A 86 -27.41 0.00 6.04
N GLY A 87 -28.54 0.14 5.38
CA GLY A 87 -29.12 -0.95 4.62
C GLY A 87 -28.20 -1.44 3.49
N PRO A 88 -28.22 -2.73 3.13
CA PRO A 88 -27.38 -3.27 2.07
C PRO A 88 -27.62 -2.57 0.71
N PHE A 89 -28.84 -2.16 0.39
CA PHE A 89 -29.16 -1.43 -0.83
C PHE A 89 -28.58 -0.01 -0.87
N ASP A 90 -28.48 0.66 0.29
CA ASP A 90 -27.87 1.97 0.38
C ASP A 90 -26.34 1.89 0.20
N LEU A 91 -25.73 0.82 0.71
CA LEU A 91 -24.32 0.54 0.49
C LEU A 91 -24.00 0.29 -0.99
N LEU A 92 -24.90 -0.37 -1.75
CA LEU A 92 -24.69 -0.64 -3.17
C LEU A 92 -24.60 0.64 -4.02
N ARG A 93 -25.15 1.76 -3.56
CA ARG A 93 -25.04 3.07 -4.22
C ARG A 93 -23.74 3.81 -3.93
N THR A 94 -22.95 3.32 -3.00
CA THR A 94 -21.65 3.90 -2.64
C THR A 94 -20.52 3.38 -3.53
N ARG A 95 -19.35 4.04 -3.49
CA ARG A 95 -18.12 3.54 -4.14
C ARG A 95 -17.83 2.08 -3.76
N PHE A 96 -17.99 1.72 -2.49
CA PHE A 96 -17.82 0.35 -2.01
C PHE A 96 -18.76 -0.61 -2.75
N GLY A 97 -20.05 -0.26 -2.85
CA GLY A 97 -21.04 -1.11 -3.51
C GLY A 97 -20.78 -1.30 -5.00
N ILE A 98 -20.36 -0.25 -5.70
CA ILE A 98 -20.00 -0.34 -7.13
C ILE A 98 -18.82 -1.31 -7.33
N LEU A 99 -17.78 -1.22 -6.51
CA LEU A 99 -16.63 -2.12 -6.56
C LEU A 99 -17.01 -3.55 -6.15
N TRP A 100 -17.90 -3.69 -5.18
CA TRP A 100 -18.45 -4.99 -4.78
C TRP A 100 -19.23 -5.63 -5.94
N LEU A 101 -20.12 -4.90 -6.63
CA LEU A 101 -20.86 -5.40 -7.80
C LEU A 101 -19.90 -5.81 -8.94
N ALA A 102 -18.90 -4.97 -9.25
CA ALA A 102 -17.90 -5.30 -10.27
C ALA A 102 -17.15 -6.61 -9.94
N ARG A 103 -16.87 -6.84 -8.66
CA ARG A 103 -16.29 -8.09 -8.18
C ARG A 103 -17.25 -9.28 -8.36
N GLN A 104 -18.56 -9.13 -8.03
CA GLN A 104 -19.53 -10.20 -8.26
C GLN A 104 -19.64 -10.56 -9.74
N CYS A 105 -19.70 -9.56 -10.63
CA CYS A 105 -19.67 -9.79 -12.07
C CYS A 105 -18.43 -10.59 -12.51
N SER A 106 -17.24 -10.21 -12.02
CA SER A 106 -16.00 -10.94 -12.31
C SER A 106 -16.00 -12.37 -11.78
N LEU A 107 -16.55 -12.60 -10.58
CA LEU A 107 -16.71 -13.94 -10.01
C LEU A 107 -17.70 -14.81 -10.80
N LEU A 108 -18.83 -14.24 -11.22
CA LEU A 108 -19.82 -14.94 -12.03
C LEU A 108 -19.25 -15.34 -13.39
N VAL A 109 -18.54 -14.42 -14.08
CA VAL A 109 -17.83 -14.72 -15.32
C VAL A 109 -16.84 -15.85 -15.11
N LEU A 110 -16.03 -15.77 -14.02
CA LEU A 110 -15.08 -16.83 -13.68
C LEU A 110 -15.78 -18.18 -13.46
N LEU A 111 -16.86 -18.22 -12.69
CA LEU A 111 -17.63 -19.46 -12.44
C LEU A 111 -18.22 -20.05 -13.72
N ILE A 112 -18.79 -19.21 -14.60
CA ILE A 112 -19.29 -19.64 -15.90
C ILE A 112 -18.15 -20.23 -16.75
N VAL A 113 -17.00 -19.57 -16.81
CA VAL A 113 -15.83 -20.06 -17.53
C VAL A 113 -15.35 -21.40 -16.94
N LEU A 114 -15.26 -21.50 -15.61
CA LEU A 114 -14.86 -22.73 -14.93
C LEU A 114 -15.88 -23.87 -15.11
N ALA A 115 -17.18 -23.58 -15.26
CA ALA A 115 -18.22 -24.58 -15.47
C ALA A 115 -18.33 -25.05 -16.94
N THR A 116 -18.13 -24.14 -17.91
CA THR A 116 -18.47 -24.39 -19.33
C THR A 116 -17.27 -24.55 -20.23
N ALA A 117 -16.14 -23.82 -19.96
CA ALA A 117 -14.99 -23.86 -20.84
C ALA A 117 -14.27 -25.21 -20.77
N ARG A 118 -14.01 -25.79 -21.93
CA ARG A 118 -13.07 -26.92 -22.01
C ARG A 118 -11.69 -26.41 -21.57
N ARG A 119 -11.08 -27.10 -20.59
CA ARG A 119 -9.83 -26.72 -19.89
C ARG A 119 -8.65 -26.38 -20.80
N GLU A 120 -8.70 -26.81 -22.05
CA GLU A 120 -7.64 -26.64 -23.04
C GLU A 120 -7.85 -25.43 -23.95
N ARG A 121 -9.03 -24.79 -23.94
CA ARG A 121 -9.32 -23.65 -24.79
C ARG A 121 -8.61 -22.39 -24.23
N LEU A 122 -7.76 -21.79 -25.08
CA LEU A 122 -7.04 -20.56 -24.79
C LEU A 122 -7.96 -19.45 -24.27
N TRP A 123 -9.14 -19.27 -24.90
CA TRP A 123 -10.13 -18.27 -24.50
C TRP A 123 -10.64 -18.44 -23.07
N GLY A 124 -10.85 -19.70 -22.63
CA GLY A 124 -11.26 -19.97 -21.24
C GLY A 124 -10.16 -19.55 -20.24
N GLN A 125 -8.92 -19.86 -20.56
CA GLN A 125 -7.78 -19.45 -19.71
C GLN A 125 -7.60 -17.93 -19.68
N LEU A 126 -7.76 -17.26 -20.82
CA LEU A 126 -7.66 -15.78 -20.90
C LEU A 126 -8.79 -15.10 -20.10
N MET A 127 -10.02 -15.56 -20.26
CA MET A 127 -11.18 -14.99 -19.51
C MET A 127 -11.05 -15.22 -18.01
N ALA A 128 -10.65 -16.42 -17.59
CA ALA A 128 -10.38 -16.71 -16.18
C ALA A 128 -9.26 -15.82 -15.61
N SER A 129 -8.16 -15.66 -16.36
CA SER A 129 -7.06 -14.80 -15.95
C SER A 129 -7.47 -13.33 -15.86
N LEU A 130 -8.23 -12.82 -16.84
CA LEU A 130 -8.75 -11.47 -16.83
C LEU A 130 -9.66 -11.24 -15.62
N SER A 131 -10.58 -12.17 -15.33
CA SER A 131 -11.47 -12.08 -14.18
C SER A 131 -10.68 -11.99 -12.86
N VAL A 132 -9.65 -12.82 -12.69
CA VAL A 132 -8.84 -12.85 -11.47
C VAL A 132 -7.97 -11.58 -11.34
N VAL A 133 -7.40 -11.08 -12.45
CA VAL A 133 -6.66 -9.80 -12.44
C VAL A 133 -7.59 -8.63 -12.09
N THR A 134 -8.79 -8.61 -12.65
CA THR A 134 -9.81 -7.60 -12.31
C THR A 134 -10.18 -7.66 -10.82
N MET A 135 -10.36 -8.85 -10.25
CA MET A 135 -10.61 -9.02 -8.82
C MET A 135 -9.45 -8.50 -7.96
N ALA A 136 -8.20 -8.78 -8.34
CA ALA A 136 -7.04 -8.26 -7.63
C ALA A 136 -6.95 -6.71 -7.72
N GLY A 137 -7.29 -6.13 -8.87
CA GLY A 137 -7.39 -4.68 -9.05
C GLY A 137 -8.50 -4.04 -8.21
N ILE A 138 -9.66 -4.67 -8.11
CA ILE A 138 -10.76 -4.22 -7.25
C ILE A 138 -10.34 -4.27 -5.77
N GLU A 139 -9.64 -5.31 -5.35
CA GLU A 139 -9.12 -5.41 -3.99
C GLU A 139 -8.12 -4.28 -3.68
N ALA A 140 -7.21 -3.99 -4.62
CA ALA A 140 -6.27 -2.88 -4.51
C ALA A 140 -6.97 -1.51 -4.47
N LEU A 141 -8.07 -1.32 -5.21
CA LEU A 141 -8.90 -0.10 -5.16
C LEU A 141 -9.62 0.08 -3.81
N ASN A 142 -9.88 -1.00 -3.08
CA ASN A 142 -10.48 -0.98 -1.75
C ASN A 142 -9.42 -0.88 -0.63
N SER A 143 -8.13 -0.94 -0.96
CA SER A 143 -7.04 -0.85 0.00
C SER A 143 -6.65 0.60 0.32
N HIS A 144 -5.77 0.78 1.33
CA HIS A 144 -5.15 2.08 1.65
C HIS A 144 -4.37 2.69 0.48
N ALA A 145 -4.00 1.89 -0.54
CA ALA A 145 -3.31 2.36 -1.74
C ALA A 145 -4.11 3.41 -2.52
N ALA A 146 -5.44 3.34 -2.48
CA ALA A 146 -6.34 4.31 -3.12
C ALA A 146 -6.52 5.62 -2.33
N GLY A 147 -6.05 5.71 -1.09
CA GLY A 147 -6.25 6.86 -0.20
C GLY A 147 -5.36 8.08 -0.47
N LEU A 148 -4.34 7.97 -1.31
CA LEU A 148 -3.39 9.05 -1.61
C LEU A 148 -3.62 9.62 -3.02
N PRO A 149 -4.29 10.79 -3.19
CA PRO A 149 -4.74 11.30 -4.49
C PRO A 149 -3.62 11.48 -5.51
N LYS A 150 -2.47 12.04 -5.11
CA LYS A 150 -1.35 12.36 -6.01
C LYS A 150 -0.66 11.12 -6.65
N GLN A 151 -0.81 9.93 -6.05
CA GLN A 151 -0.15 8.70 -6.51
C GLN A 151 -1.10 7.49 -6.53
N MET A 152 -2.39 7.73 -6.64
CA MET A 152 -3.42 6.68 -6.56
C MET A 152 -3.20 5.59 -7.62
N VAL A 153 -3.01 5.98 -8.88
CA VAL A 153 -2.88 5.03 -10.01
C VAL A 153 -1.67 4.10 -9.81
N LEU A 154 -0.50 4.67 -9.52
CA LEU A 154 0.71 3.88 -9.28
C LEU A 154 0.56 3.00 -8.04
N GLY A 155 -0.02 3.52 -6.97
CA GLY A 155 -0.24 2.76 -5.74
C GLY A 155 -1.15 1.56 -5.94
N VAL A 156 -2.27 1.74 -6.62
CA VAL A 156 -3.21 0.67 -6.96
C VAL A 156 -2.56 -0.35 -7.90
N ALA A 157 -1.79 0.10 -8.90
CA ALA A 157 -1.08 -0.80 -9.80
C ALA A 157 -0.05 -1.67 -9.05
N VAL A 158 0.77 -1.07 -8.18
CA VAL A 158 1.77 -1.79 -7.38
C VAL A 158 1.10 -2.76 -6.40
N ASP A 159 0.00 -2.35 -5.76
CA ASP A 159 -0.74 -3.21 -4.84
C ASP A 159 -1.41 -4.40 -5.57
N THR A 160 -1.95 -4.15 -6.77
CA THR A 160 -2.45 -5.21 -7.66
C THR A 160 -1.36 -6.22 -8.01
N VAL A 161 -0.17 -5.74 -8.41
CA VAL A 161 0.99 -6.60 -8.71
C VAL A 161 1.43 -7.36 -7.45
N HIS A 162 1.41 -6.73 -6.28
CA HIS A 162 1.71 -7.38 -5.00
C HIS A 162 0.75 -8.54 -4.72
N LEU A 163 -0.55 -8.33 -4.87
CA LEU A 163 -1.58 -9.37 -4.71
C LEU A 163 -1.42 -10.51 -5.71
N LEU A 164 -1.16 -10.18 -6.98
CA LEU A 164 -0.91 -11.18 -8.03
C LEU A 164 0.34 -12.01 -7.73
N ALA A 165 1.42 -11.39 -7.28
CA ALA A 165 2.65 -12.08 -6.92
C ALA A 165 2.45 -12.97 -5.67
N ALA A 166 1.74 -12.48 -4.65
CA ALA A 166 1.40 -13.25 -3.44
C ALA A 166 0.53 -14.47 -3.79
N GLY A 167 -0.52 -14.26 -4.58
CA GLY A 167 -1.39 -15.35 -5.04
C GLY A 167 -0.67 -16.34 -5.94
N THR A 168 0.22 -15.86 -6.83
CA THR A 168 1.05 -16.74 -7.67
C THR A 168 1.97 -17.62 -6.83
N TRP A 169 2.57 -17.08 -5.77
CA TRP A 169 3.44 -17.88 -4.90
C TRP A 169 2.64 -18.81 -4.00
N VAL A 170 1.84 -18.25 -3.07
CA VAL A 170 1.13 -19.01 -2.04
C VAL A 170 0.00 -19.87 -2.64
N GLY A 171 -0.77 -19.30 -3.56
CA GLY A 171 -1.85 -20.03 -4.22
C GLY A 171 -1.34 -21.16 -5.10
N SER A 172 -0.21 -21.00 -5.79
CA SER A 172 0.40 -22.10 -6.54
C SER A 172 0.98 -23.17 -5.63
N LEU A 173 1.46 -22.83 -4.44
CA LEU A 173 1.87 -23.83 -3.45
C LEU A 173 0.68 -24.72 -3.02
N ILE A 174 -0.48 -24.13 -2.77
CA ILE A 174 -1.71 -24.86 -2.45
C ILE A 174 -2.14 -25.71 -3.66
N ALA A 175 -2.12 -25.15 -4.87
CA ALA A 175 -2.46 -25.86 -6.10
C ALA A 175 -1.47 -27.01 -6.39
N LEU A 176 -0.20 -26.87 -6.04
CA LEU A 176 0.82 -27.91 -6.12
C LEU A 176 0.52 -29.05 -5.16
N LEU A 177 0.17 -28.74 -3.91
CA LEU A 177 -0.21 -29.75 -2.91
C LEU A 177 -1.43 -30.55 -3.38
N VAL A 178 -2.47 -29.89 -3.88
CA VAL A 178 -3.69 -30.55 -4.33
C VAL A 178 -3.51 -31.30 -5.66
N GLY A 179 -2.79 -30.71 -6.61
CA GLY A 179 -2.61 -31.25 -7.95
C GLY A 179 -1.53 -32.32 -8.05
N LEU A 180 -0.33 -32.05 -7.50
CA LEU A 180 0.88 -32.87 -7.73
C LEU A 180 1.24 -33.78 -6.57
N LEU A 181 0.90 -33.47 -5.32
CA LEU A 181 1.24 -34.33 -4.19
C LEU A 181 0.65 -35.75 -4.33
N PRO A 182 -0.61 -35.94 -4.79
CA PRO A 182 -1.14 -37.29 -5.05
C PRO A 182 -0.37 -38.06 -6.13
N LEU A 183 0.23 -37.35 -7.13
CA LEU A 183 1.05 -37.98 -8.16
C LEU A 183 2.38 -38.49 -7.62
N LEU A 184 2.97 -37.80 -6.65
CA LEU A 184 4.20 -38.26 -5.97
C LEU A 184 4.01 -39.57 -5.21
N ARG A 185 2.80 -39.83 -4.73
CA ARG A 185 2.43 -41.05 -4.01
C ARG A 185 2.02 -42.20 -4.95
N SER A 186 1.95 -41.96 -6.26
CA SER A 186 1.64 -42.97 -7.26
C SER A 186 2.79 -43.97 -7.42
N HIS A 187 2.42 -45.24 -7.72
CA HIS A 187 3.40 -46.26 -8.08
C HIS A 187 3.92 -46.13 -9.52
N HIS A 188 3.27 -45.31 -10.39
CA HIS A 188 3.66 -45.09 -11.75
C HIS A 188 4.83 -44.07 -11.82
N GLU A 189 5.92 -44.45 -12.46
CA GLU A 189 7.12 -43.61 -12.58
C GLU A 189 6.85 -42.34 -13.37
N ASP A 190 6.08 -42.39 -14.45
CA ASP A 190 5.70 -41.24 -15.26
C ASP A 190 4.95 -40.17 -14.44
N TRP A 191 4.08 -40.61 -13.52
CA TRP A 191 3.32 -39.72 -12.66
C TRP A 191 4.21 -38.99 -11.65
N ARG A 192 5.20 -39.72 -11.10
CA ARG A 192 6.21 -39.13 -10.20
C ARG A 192 7.11 -38.15 -10.96
N ALA A 193 7.49 -38.48 -12.21
CA ALA A 193 8.27 -37.59 -13.06
C ALA A 193 7.54 -36.27 -13.36
N VAL A 194 6.22 -36.33 -13.64
CA VAL A 194 5.37 -35.12 -13.81
C VAL A 194 5.37 -34.26 -12.54
N ALA A 195 5.19 -34.92 -11.38
CA ALA A 195 5.17 -34.20 -10.12
C ALA A 195 6.48 -33.47 -9.83
N LEU A 196 7.62 -34.16 -9.99
CA LEU A 196 8.96 -33.58 -9.80
C LEU A 196 9.27 -32.50 -10.84
N GLY A 197 8.90 -32.70 -12.11
CA GLY A 197 9.06 -31.73 -13.19
C GLY A 197 8.24 -30.47 -12.96
N GLY A 198 6.99 -30.62 -12.57
CA GLY A 198 6.09 -29.53 -12.18
C GLY A 198 6.63 -28.74 -10.99
N TRP A 199 7.14 -29.43 -10.00
CA TRP A 199 7.74 -28.81 -8.81
C TRP A 199 8.97 -27.96 -9.13
N ARG A 200 9.88 -28.48 -9.94
CA ARG A 200 11.05 -27.71 -10.39
C ARG A 200 10.66 -26.42 -11.12
N ARG A 201 9.62 -26.47 -11.97
CA ARG A 201 9.12 -25.27 -12.67
C ARG A 201 8.45 -24.30 -11.73
N PHE A 202 7.69 -24.80 -10.75
CA PHE A 202 7.12 -23.97 -9.69
C PHE A 202 8.19 -23.20 -8.92
N GLY A 203 9.34 -23.82 -8.60
CA GLY A 203 10.44 -23.14 -7.91
C GLY A 203 10.92 -21.86 -8.61
N ALA A 204 10.99 -21.87 -9.95
CA ALA A 204 11.36 -20.66 -10.72
C ALA A 204 10.26 -19.58 -10.67
N VAL A 205 8.99 -19.97 -10.76
CA VAL A 205 7.84 -19.06 -10.65
C VAL A 205 7.77 -18.47 -9.25
N ALA A 206 7.97 -19.29 -8.22
CA ALA A 206 8.00 -18.86 -6.83
C ALA A 206 9.11 -17.86 -6.55
N ALA A 207 10.34 -18.11 -7.02
CA ALA A 207 11.48 -17.22 -6.84
C ALA A 207 11.24 -15.84 -7.47
N LEU A 208 10.67 -15.80 -8.68
CA LEU A 208 10.29 -14.54 -9.34
C LEU A 208 9.21 -13.81 -8.56
N SER A 209 8.19 -14.54 -8.11
CA SER A 209 7.08 -13.96 -7.30
C SER A 209 7.59 -13.37 -5.98
N VAL A 210 8.51 -14.05 -5.30
CA VAL A 210 9.13 -13.56 -4.05
C VAL A 210 9.92 -12.27 -4.30
N GLY A 211 10.68 -12.18 -5.40
CA GLY A 211 11.38 -10.96 -5.77
C GLY A 211 10.43 -9.79 -6.02
N VAL A 212 9.34 -10.02 -6.77
CA VAL A 212 8.29 -9.02 -7.02
C VAL A 212 7.59 -8.62 -5.71
N LEU A 213 7.28 -9.59 -4.83
CA LEU A 213 6.68 -9.34 -3.52
C LEU A 213 7.56 -8.46 -2.63
N ALA A 214 8.86 -8.75 -2.58
CA ALA A 214 9.77 -7.96 -1.78
C ALA A 214 9.86 -6.52 -2.30
N ALA A 215 9.98 -6.33 -3.62
CA ALA A 215 10.04 -5.01 -4.23
C ALA A 215 8.74 -4.19 -4.01
N THR A 216 7.58 -4.79 -4.30
CA THR A 216 6.28 -4.14 -4.11
C THR A 216 5.97 -3.92 -2.63
N GLY A 217 6.40 -4.84 -1.75
CA GLY A 217 6.27 -4.70 -0.29
C GLY A 217 7.07 -3.53 0.27
N LEU A 218 8.32 -3.32 -0.18
CA LEU A 218 9.14 -2.16 0.19
C LEU A 218 8.49 -0.84 -0.29
N TYR A 219 7.95 -0.81 -1.50
CA TYR A 219 7.23 0.35 -2.01
C TYR A 219 5.97 0.65 -1.19
N ASN A 220 5.17 -0.37 -0.86
CA ASN A 220 3.97 -0.20 -0.04
C ASN A 220 4.33 0.26 1.38
N MET A 221 5.42 -0.27 1.98
CA MET A 221 5.94 0.19 3.26
C MET A 221 6.35 1.68 3.20
N ALA A 222 7.06 2.11 2.13
CA ALA A 222 7.44 3.50 1.92
C ALA A 222 6.24 4.46 1.89
N ARG A 223 5.07 3.99 1.44
CA ARG A 223 3.85 4.80 1.37
C ARG A 223 3.03 4.79 2.64
N GLN A 224 3.13 3.75 3.46
CA GLN A 224 2.24 3.52 4.60
C GLN A 224 2.90 3.76 5.96
N VAL A 225 4.23 3.90 6.00
CA VAL A 225 4.99 4.18 7.21
C VAL A 225 5.73 5.50 7.04
N ALA A 226 5.48 6.46 7.94
CA ALA A 226 6.05 7.81 7.82
C ALA A 226 7.52 7.85 8.25
N SER A 227 7.86 7.23 9.37
CA SER A 227 9.19 7.30 10.00
C SER A 227 9.51 6.03 10.79
N ILE A 228 10.73 5.95 11.31
CA ILE A 228 11.15 4.86 12.20
C ILE A 228 10.30 4.85 13.49
N ASP A 229 9.99 6.02 14.05
CA ASP A 229 9.13 6.13 15.23
C ASP A 229 7.73 5.55 14.95
N ALA A 230 7.14 5.88 13.78
CA ALA A 230 5.86 5.33 13.35
C ALA A 230 5.93 3.81 13.17
N TRP A 231 7.04 3.29 12.67
CA TRP A 231 7.23 1.85 12.49
C TRP A 231 7.23 1.10 13.82
N ILE A 232 7.92 1.63 14.85
CA ILE A 232 8.10 0.94 16.13
C ILE A 232 6.88 1.13 17.04
N ALA A 233 6.30 2.33 17.07
CA ALA A 233 5.29 2.71 18.06
C ALA A 233 3.85 2.31 17.67
N THR A 234 3.54 2.09 16.38
CA THR A 234 2.19 1.79 15.95
C THR A 234 1.92 0.29 15.85
N LEU A 235 0.66 -0.12 16.08
CA LEU A 235 0.21 -1.50 15.84
C LEU A 235 0.51 -1.94 14.40
N TYR A 236 0.26 -1.04 13.42
CA TYR A 236 0.57 -1.29 12.02
C TYR A 236 2.04 -1.66 11.81
N GLY A 237 2.96 -0.88 12.37
CA GLY A 237 4.40 -1.13 12.24
C GLY A 237 4.86 -2.43 12.92
N GLN A 238 4.31 -2.76 14.08
CA GLN A 238 4.60 -4.00 14.79
C GLN A 238 4.12 -5.24 14.02
N VAL A 239 2.89 -5.21 13.52
CA VAL A 239 2.31 -6.28 12.67
C VAL A 239 3.09 -6.42 11.36
N LEU A 240 3.52 -5.30 10.76
CA LEU A 240 4.36 -5.30 9.56
C LEU A 240 5.71 -5.97 9.84
N THR A 241 6.34 -5.69 10.98
CA THR A 241 7.59 -6.34 11.40
C THR A 241 7.42 -7.85 11.55
N ALA A 242 6.35 -8.28 12.21
CA ALA A 242 6.01 -9.70 12.33
C ALA A 242 5.80 -10.34 10.93
N LYS A 243 5.07 -9.66 10.02
CA LYS A 243 4.84 -10.13 8.65
C LYS A 243 6.15 -10.28 7.87
N ILE A 244 7.07 -9.32 7.98
CA ILE A 244 8.40 -9.40 7.35
C ILE A 244 9.18 -10.59 7.91
N GLY A 245 9.17 -10.79 9.23
CA GLY A 245 9.82 -11.93 9.88
C GLY A 245 9.30 -13.26 9.36
N VAL A 246 7.98 -13.45 9.32
CA VAL A 246 7.36 -14.68 8.77
C VAL A 246 7.67 -14.84 7.29
N PHE A 247 7.63 -13.77 6.49
CA PHE A 247 7.99 -13.80 5.08
C PHE A 247 9.43 -14.31 4.86
N LEU A 248 10.38 -13.86 5.66
CA LEU A 248 11.78 -14.33 5.60
C LEU A 248 11.88 -15.82 5.96
N VAL A 249 11.17 -16.27 6.99
CA VAL A 249 11.15 -17.69 7.37
C VAL A 249 10.55 -18.56 6.26
N VAL A 250 9.45 -18.14 5.64
CA VAL A 250 8.85 -18.84 4.50
C VAL A 250 9.79 -18.85 3.30
N GLY A 251 10.49 -17.72 3.03
CA GLY A 251 11.51 -17.64 1.98
C GLY A 251 12.67 -18.61 2.20
N LEU A 252 13.15 -18.76 3.44
CA LEU A 252 14.19 -19.73 3.79
C LEU A 252 13.69 -21.18 3.66
N ALA A 253 12.44 -21.46 4.02
CA ALA A 253 11.82 -22.77 3.82
C ALA A 253 11.73 -23.10 2.32
N GLY A 254 11.28 -22.16 1.48
CA GLY A 254 11.23 -22.29 0.02
C GLY A 254 12.60 -22.47 -0.61
N LEU A 255 13.62 -21.77 -0.13
CA LEU A 255 15.01 -21.98 -0.54
C LEU A 255 15.47 -23.40 -0.19
N SER A 256 15.14 -23.89 0.99
CA SER A 256 15.45 -25.25 1.43
C SER A 256 14.78 -26.31 0.53
N ASN A 257 13.50 -26.09 0.16
CA ASN A 257 12.78 -26.91 -0.80
C ASN A 257 13.44 -26.87 -2.20
N SER A 258 13.86 -25.70 -2.66
CA SER A 258 14.56 -25.54 -3.92
C SER A 258 15.91 -26.28 -3.95
N MET A 259 16.64 -26.28 -2.84
CA MET A 259 17.91 -27.02 -2.71
C MET A 259 17.70 -28.53 -2.84
N LEU A 260 16.58 -29.09 -2.39
CA LEU A 260 16.28 -30.52 -2.57
C LEU A 260 16.12 -30.91 -4.03
N LEU A 261 15.66 -30.00 -4.89
CA LEU A 261 15.32 -30.27 -6.28
C LEU A 261 16.37 -29.83 -7.31
N HIS A 262 17.27 -28.93 -6.91
CA HIS A 262 18.25 -28.32 -7.79
C HIS A 262 19.70 -28.57 -7.33
N PRO A 263 20.36 -29.64 -7.79
CA PRO A 263 21.76 -29.95 -7.37
C PRO A 263 22.76 -28.82 -7.64
N ARG A 264 22.54 -28.03 -8.71
CA ARG A 264 23.39 -26.87 -9.02
C ARG A 264 23.29 -25.77 -7.95
N LEU A 265 22.11 -25.54 -7.41
CA LEU A 265 21.89 -24.57 -6.33
C LEU A 265 22.61 -25.03 -5.05
N VAL A 266 22.53 -26.33 -4.74
CA VAL A 266 23.24 -26.94 -3.61
C VAL A 266 24.75 -26.77 -3.77
N ALA A 267 25.30 -26.99 -4.97
CA ALA A 267 26.71 -26.82 -5.23
C ALA A 267 27.18 -25.37 -5.01
N VAL A 268 26.40 -24.38 -5.50
CA VAL A 268 26.71 -22.95 -5.31
C VAL A 268 26.64 -22.56 -3.82
N ILE A 269 25.58 -22.94 -3.13
CA ILE A 269 25.42 -22.64 -1.68
C ILE A 269 26.48 -23.40 -0.88
N GLY A 270 26.75 -24.65 -1.22
CA GLY A 270 27.81 -25.47 -0.60
C GLY A 270 29.18 -24.81 -0.72
N SER A 271 29.52 -24.27 -1.90
CA SER A 271 30.79 -23.55 -2.10
C SER A 271 30.88 -22.27 -1.26
N ILE A 272 29.78 -21.47 -1.19
CA ILE A 272 29.71 -20.28 -0.33
C ILE A 272 29.88 -20.64 1.14
N LEU A 273 29.24 -21.72 1.59
CA LEU A 273 29.29 -22.20 2.97
C LEU A 273 30.52 -23.09 3.26
N ARG A 274 31.44 -23.23 2.29
CA ARG A 274 32.67 -24.06 2.39
C ARG A 274 32.36 -25.51 2.81
N ARG A 275 31.31 -26.12 2.28
CA ARG A 275 30.90 -27.50 2.56
C ARG A 275 31.55 -28.48 1.57
N PRO A 276 31.78 -29.74 1.98
CA PRO A 276 32.42 -30.76 1.12
C PRO A 276 31.56 -31.06 -0.10
N ALA A 277 32.20 -31.56 -1.20
CA ALA A 277 31.53 -32.00 -2.38
C ALA A 277 30.50 -33.09 -2.08
N GLY A 278 29.29 -32.96 -2.63
CA GLY A 278 28.20 -33.91 -2.37
C GLY A 278 27.38 -33.59 -1.09
N TRP A 279 27.67 -32.49 -0.38
CA TRP A 279 26.86 -32.06 0.75
C TRP A 279 25.39 -31.84 0.35
N ARG A 280 24.46 -32.40 1.16
CA ARG A 280 23.03 -32.22 1.03
C ARG A 280 22.46 -31.79 2.37
N PRO A 281 21.83 -30.61 2.46
CA PRO A 281 21.34 -30.06 3.73
C PRO A 281 20.14 -30.84 4.29
N PHE A 282 19.33 -31.46 3.39
CA PHE A 282 18.10 -32.14 3.77
C PHE A 282 17.96 -33.48 3.05
N HIS A 283 17.34 -34.44 3.72
CA HIS A 283 16.98 -35.72 3.10
C HIS A 283 15.66 -35.57 2.29
N PRO A 284 15.53 -36.16 1.09
CA PRO A 284 14.33 -36.03 0.23
C PRO A 284 13.01 -36.38 0.92
N ASN A 285 13.02 -37.28 1.90
CA ASN A 285 11.82 -37.69 2.65
C ASN A 285 11.19 -36.54 3.48
N ARG A 286 11.92 -35.45 3.73
CA ARG A 286 11.39 -34.27 4.46
C ARG A 286 10.59 -33.32 3.60
N LEU A 287 10.55 -33.54 2.30
CA LEU A 287 9.87 -32.67 1.35
C LEU A 287 8.39 -32.41 1.68
N PRO A 288 7.54 -33.40 2.04
CA PRO A 288 6.13 -33.13 2.39
C PRO A 288 5.99 -32.28 3.67
N ILE A 289 6.89 -32.50 4.65
CA ILE A 289 6.87 -31.73 5.90
C ILE A 289 7.22 -30.27 5.64
N LEU A 290 8.25 -30.00 4.83
CA LEU A 290 8.66 -28.65 4.49
C LEU A 290 7.54 -27.89 3.76
N LEU A 291 6.81 -28.54 2.85
CA LEU A 291 5.67 -27.95 2.16
C LEU A 291 4.50 -27.64 3.09
N LEU A 292 4.20 -28.55 4.00
CA LEU A 292 3.12 -28.31 4.97
C LEU A 292 3.51 -27.17 5.91
N THR A 293 4.78 -27.04 6.25
CA THR A 293 5.29 -25.92 7.04
C THR A 293 5.15 -24.60 6.27
N GLU A 294 5.53 -24.55 4.97
CA GLU A 294 5.32 -23.38 4.13
C GLU A 294 3.83 -23.00 4.02
N ALA A 295 2.95 -24.00 3.81
CA ALA A 295 1.51 -23.75 3.73
C ALA A 295 0.94 -23.26 5.06
N GLY A 296 1.39 -23.81 6.20
CA GLY A 296 1.01 -23.34 7.53
C GLY A 296 1.44 -21.89 7.79
N LEU A 297 2.70 -21.56 7.45
CA LEU A 297 3.22 -20.19 7.58
C LEU A 297 2.49 -19.22 6.64
N ALA A 298 2.05 -19.66 5.46
CA ALA A 298 1.24 -18.84 4.56
C ALA A 298 -0.11 -18.43 5.20
N ILE A 299 -0.72 -19.28 6.01
CA ILE A 299 -1.92 -18.93 6.77
C ILE A 299 -1.61 -17.82 7.76
N VAL A 300 -0.47 -17.89 8.45
CA VAL A 300 -0.02 -16.83 9.37
C VAL A 300 0.18 -15.51 8.61
N VAL A 301 0.76 -15.55 7.41
CA VAL A 301 0.89 -14.35 6.56
C VAL A 301 -0.47 -13.76 6.19
N PHE A 302 -1.50 -14.58 5.89
CA PHE A 302 -2.85 -14.09 5.62
C PHE A 302 -3.47 -13.43 6.86
N VAL A 303 -3.30 -14.01 8.04
CA VAL A 303 -3.78 -13.40 9.29
C VAL A 303 -3.11 -12.04 9.53
N LEU A 304 -1.77 -11.99 9.47
CA LEU A 304 -1.03 -10.73 9.64
C LEU A 304 -1.40 -9.69 8.58
N THR A 305 -1.62 -10.11 7.33
CA THR A 305 -2.07 -9.22 6.25
C THR A 305 -3.47 -8.68 6.55
N SER A 306 -4.37 -9.52 7.04
CA SER A 306 -5.74 -9.13 7.37
C SER A 306 -5.80 -8.13 8.53
N VAL A 307 -4.98 -8.33 9.56
CA VAL A 307 -4.83 -7.35 10.65
C VAL A 307 -4.22 -6.04 10.12
N LEU A 308 -3.19 -6.13 9.30
CA LEU A 308 -2.51 -4.95 8.72
C LEU A 308 -3.45 -4.10 7.87
N THR A 309 -4.32 -4.74 7.07
CA THR A 309 -5.28 -4.02 6.22
C THR A 309 -6.51 -3.52 6.97
N ALA A 310 -6.79 -4.03 8.16
CA ALA A 310 -7.82 -3.52 9.06
C ALA A 310 -7.31 -2.38 9.96
N ALA A 311 -6.00 -2.34 10.25
CA ALA A 311 -5.40 -1.31 11.08
C ALA A 311 -5.13 -0.02 10.27
N PRO A 312 -5.21 1.17 10.90
CA PRO A 312 -4.84 2.42 10.25
C PRO A 312 -3.35 2.41 9.89
N PRO A 313 -2.93 3.04 8.76
CA PRO A 313 -1.53 3.13 8.38
C PRO A 313 -0.68 3.81 9.46
N ALA A 314 0.62 3.49 9.51
CA ALA A 314 1.58 4.10 10.44
C ALA A 314 1.98 5.52 9.95
N ARG A 315 0.98 6.41 9.86
CA ARG A 315 1.08 7.81 9.46
C ARG A 315 0.23 8.67 10.36
N GLY A 316 0.66 9.91 10.54
CA GLY A 316 -0.04 10.90 11.34
C GLY A 316 0.87 12.11 11.53
N SER A 317 0.27 13.25 11.87
CA SER A 317 1.01 14.50 12.11
C SER A 317 2.07 14.38 13.21
N GLU A 318 1.89 13.42 14.12
CA GLU A 318 2.82 13.11 15.20
C GLU A 318 4.11 12.42 14.74
N PHE A 319 4.08 11.72 13.58
CA PHE A 319 5.20 10.97 13.03
C PHE A 319 5.82 11.60 11.78
N GLU A 320 5.12 12.55 11.15
CA GLU A 320 5.63 13.23 9.98
C GLU A 320 6.59 14.35 10.39
N PRO A 321 7.68 14.60 9.62
CA PRO A 321 8.54 15.74 9.87
C PRO A 321 7.74 17.02 9.74
N LEU A 322 7.93 17.94 10.68
CA LEU A 322 7.35 19.28 10.60
C LEU A 322 7.85 19.95 9.31
N ASN A 323 6.97 20.11 8.35
CA ASN A 323 7.28 20.82 7.13
C ASN A 323 7.29 22.32 7.46
N LEU A 324 8.47 22.87 7.71
CA LEU A 324 8.65 24.29 8.03
C LEU A 324 8.13 25.21 6.91
N ALA A 325 8.00 24.67 5.68
CA ALA A 325 7.43 25.38 4.54
C ALA A 325 5.89 25.55 4.64
N ASP A 326 5.20 24.68 5.38
CA ASP A 326 3.74 24.78 5.61
C ASP A 326 3.40 25.65 6.83
N LYS A 327 4.41 26.13 7.57
CA LYS A 327 4.18 27.08 8.66
C LYS A 327 3.83 28.42 8.05
N PRO A 328 2.64 29.00 8.35
CA PRO A 328 2.30 30.31 7.84
C PRO A 328 3.39 31.31 8.19
N PRO A 329 3.74 32.23 7.27
CA PRO A 329 4.76 33.22 7.54
C PRO A 329 4.38 34.00 8.81
N SER A 330 5.35 34.23 9.69
CA SER A 330 5.14 34.96 10.95
C SER A 330 4.87 36.45 10.72
N SER A 331 5.14 36.93 9.52
CA SER A 331 4.87 38.30 9.06
C SER A 331 4.75 38.32 7.54
N LEU A 332 3.90 39.20 7.02
CA LEU A 332 3.75 39.48 5.59
C LEU A 332 4.07 40.96 5.36
N SER A 333 4.63 41.28 4.21
CA SER A 333 5.03 42.65 3.84
C SER A 333 4.46 43.00 2.47
N GLN A 334 3.94 44.23 2.34
CA GLN A 334 3.52 44.81 1.07
C GLN A 334 3.97 46.27 0.99
N THR A 335 4.14 46.75 -0.22
CA THR A 335 4.56 48.15 -0.44
C THR A 335 3.52 48.91 -1.28
N PRO A 336 2.40 49.34 -0.66
CA PRO A 336 1.42 50.17 -1.35
C PRO A 336 1.98 51.59 -1.54
N GLY A 337 2.36 51.92 -2.78
CA GLY A 337 2.93 53.23 -3.15
C GLY A 337 4.29 53.51 -2.49
N ASP A 338 4.34 54.49 -1.60
CA ASP A 338 5.54 54.92 -0.88
C ASP A 338 5.60 54.46 0.59
N LEU A 339 4.78 53.48 0.96
CA LEU A 339 4.77 52.86 2.29
C LEU A 339 5.17 51.40 2.23
N LEU A 340 6.08 50.98 3.10
CA LEU A 340 6.29 49.56 3.42
C LEU A 340 5.39 49.21 4.61
N VAL A 341 4.43 48.33 4.41
CA VAL A 341 3.51 47.85 5.42
C VAL A 341 3.83 46.41 5.77
N ASN A 342 4.12 46.15 7.04
CA ASN A 342 4.37 44.82 7.57
C ASN A 342 3.25 44.44 8.50
N LEU A 343 2.62 43.25 8.30
CA LEU A 343 1.59 42.68 9.18
C LEU A 343 2.17 41.44 9.87
N SER A 344 2.03 41.38 11.22
CA SER A 344 2.34 40.22 12.02
C SER A 344 1.23 39.95 13.03
N ILE A 345 0.84 38.71 13.19
CA ILE A 345 -0.22 38.28 14.11
C ILE A 345 0.31 37.13 14.96
N ARG A 346 0.26 37.27 16.29
CA ARG A 346 0.77 36.28 17.25
C ARG A 346 -0.21 36.05 18.40
N PRO A 347 -0.46 34.80 18.84
CA PRO A 347 0.15 33.52 18.43
C PRO A 347 -0.41 32.94 17.14
N ASN A 348 -1.26 33.66 16.38
CA ASN A 348 -1.91 33.22 15.14
C ASN A 348 -2.84 32.00 15.34
N LYS A 349 -3.67 32.07 16.36
CA LYS A 349 -4.66 31.03 16.72
C LYS A 349 -6.03 31.64 16.94
N PRO A 350 -7.14 30.90 16.84
CA PRO A 350 -8.44 31.41 17.22
C PRO A 350 -8.46 31.93 18.66
N GLY A 351 -8.98 33.12 18.81
CA GLY A 351 -9.05 33.81 20.12
C GLY A 351 -8.12 35.03 20.23
N LEU A 352 -7.54 35.26 21.40
CA LEU A 352 -6.75 36.45 21.69
C LEU A 352 -5.42 36.44 20.90
N ASN A 353 -5.23 37.43 20.04
CA ASN A 353 -4.00 37.65 19.26
C ASN A 353 -3.49 39.08 19.44
N ILE A 354 -2.20 39.26 19.34
CA ILE A 354 -1.55 40.55 19.23
C ILE A 354 -1.30 40.80 17.73
N ILE A 355 -1.95 41.81 17.19
CA ILE A 355 -1.81 42.28 15.81
C ILE A 355 -0.78 43.43 15.83
N LEU A 356 0.26 43.27 15.06
CA LEU A 356 1.34 44.26 14.90
C LEU A 356 1.38 44.72 13.43
N VAL A 357 1.36 46.01 13.22
CA VAL A 357 1.50 46.60 11.89
C VAL A 357 2.64 47.61 11.93
N GLY A 358 3.71 47.36 11.14
CA GLY A 358 4.75 48.36 10.85
C GLY A 358 4.37 49.14 9.60
N ALA A 359 4.40 50.46 9.67
CA ALA A 359 4.12 51.33 8.52
C ALA A 359 5.26 52.31 8.35
N PHE A 360 6.12 52.07 7.37
CA PHE A 360 7.36 52.82 7.16
C PHE A 360 7.34 53.57 5.82
N ASN A 361 7.58 54.89 5.84
CA ASN A 361 7.75 55.66 4.62
C ASN A 361 9.05 55.26 3.92
N THR A 362 9.00 54.97 2.62
CA THR A 362 10.15 54.61 1.79
C THR A 362 10.86 55.84 1.23
N ARG A 363 10.20 57.00 1.25
CA ARG A 363 10.79 58.30 0.82
C ARG A 363 11.31 59.10 2.00
N ARG A 364 12.38 59.86 1.77
CA ARG A 364 12.96 60.79 2.74
C ARG A 364 13.12 62.18 2.12
N PRO A 365 12.56 63.24 2.73
CA PRO A 365 11.75 63.21 3.98
C PRO A 365 10.43 62.50 3.78
N PRO A 366 9.77 62.02 4.86
CA PRO A 366 8.44 61.41 4.80
C PRO A 366 7.44 62.38 4.17
N PRO A 367 6.64 61.98 3.19
CA PRO A 367 5.74 62.87 2.48
C PRO A 367 4.58 63.40 3.35
N ALA A 368 4.15 62.62 4.34
CA ALA A 368 3.11 63.00 5.27
C ALA A 368 3.19 62.20 6.57
N GLU A 369 2.65 62.77 7.65
CA GLU A 369 2.49 62.15 8.98
C GLU A 369 1.41 61.09 8.93
N ILE A 370 1.63 59.91 9.59
CA ILE A 370 0.65 58.85 9.73
C ILE A 370 -0.29 59.21 10.90
N LEU A 371 -1.58 59.38 10.61
CA LEU A 371 -2.58 59.77 11.58
C LEU A 371 -3.21 58.56 12.27
N ARG A 372 -3.45 57.46 11.52
CA ARG A 372 -4.15 56.29 12.05
C ARG A 372 -3.81 55.08 11.18
N VAL A 373 -3.74 53.92 11.84
CA VAL A 373 -3.65 52.63 11.20
C VAL A 373 -4.83 51.78 11.59
N LEU A 374 -5.53 51.24 10.61
CA LEU A 374 -6.69 50.38 10.76
C LEU A 374 -6.42 49.01 10.13
N VAL A 375 -6.95 47.97 10.74
CA VAL A 375 -6.98 46.61 10.13
C VAL A 375 -8.41 46.16 10.00
N ARG A 376 -8.79 45.81 8.76
CA ARG A 376 -10.08 45.22 8.45
C ARG A 376 -9.89 43.73 8.26
N LEU A 377 -10.60 42.94 9.05
CA LEU A 377 -10.53 41.47 9.02
C LEU A 377 -11.83 40.92 8.44
N THR A 378 -11.72 40.12 7.37
CA THR A 378 -12.86 39.45 6.74
C THR A 378 -12.54 37.96 6.64
N TYR A 379 -13.43 37.10 7.13
CA TYR A 379 -13.30 35.64 6.99
C TYR A 379 -13.70 35.23 5.58
N VAL A 380 -12.84 34.44 4.90
CA VAL A 380 -13.02 34.14 3.47
C VAL A 380 -13.95 32.96 3.24
N GLU A 381 -13.98 31.98 4.17
CA GLU A 381 -14.71 30.72 3.97
C GLU A 381 -16.22 30.84 4.26
N ARG A 382 -16.63 31.87 5.00
CA ARG A 382 -18.03 32.18 5.30
C ARG A 382 -18.20 33.67 5.47
N ASP A 383 -19.35 34.22 5.10
CA ASP A 383 -19.67 35.63 5.34
C ASP A 383 -20.01 35.84 6.82
N LEU A 384 -19.04 36.36 7.57
CA LEU A 384 -19.18 36.79 8.96
C LEU A 384 -19.16 38.32 9.09
N GLY A 385 -19.21 39.02 7.94
CA GLY A 385 -18.99 40.47 7.89
C GLY A 385 -17.51 40.87 8.05
N THR A 386 -17.27 42.17 7.98
CA THR A 386 -15.91 42.74 8.12
C THR A 386 -15.77 43.44 9.44
N GLN A 387 -14.80 43.06 10.26
CA GLN A 387 -14.45 43.74 11.50
C GLN A 387 -13.36 44.78 11.25
N THR A 388 -13.55 46.01 11.69
CA THR A 388 -12.56 47.08 11.59
C THR A 388 -11.97 47.36 12.96
N LEU A 389 -10.65 47.24 13.06
CA LEU A 389 -9.86 47.39 14.27
C LEU A 389 -8.95 48.62 14.14
N THR A 390 -8.92 49.47 15.15
CA THR A 390 -7.96 50.60 15.20
C THR A 390 -6.76 50.22 16.06
N LEU A 391 -5.56 50.35 15.52
CA LEU A 391 -4.33 50.02 16.21
C LEU A 391 -3.73 51.29 16.87
N GLU A 392 -3.12 51.11 18.03
CA GLU A 392 -2.42 52.16 18.78
C GLU A 392 -0.93 52.15 18.44
N LEU A 393 -0.34 53.35 18.39
CA LEU A 393 1.10 53.50 18.21
C LEU A 393 1.84 52.94 19.44
N ALA A 394 2.72 51.96 19.23
CA ALA A 394 3.48 51.32 20.31
C ALA A 394 4.91 51.82 20.37
N ASP A 395 5.63 51.77 19.23
CA ASP A 395 7.00 52.24 19.08
C ASP A 395 7.17 52.81 17.66
N ASP A 396 8.33 53.39 17.29
CA ASP A 396 8.64 54.02 16.02
C ASP A 396 7.98 53.39 14.78
N ASN A 397 6.82 53.95 14.36
CA ASN A 397 6.02 53.50 13.23
C ASN A 397 5.49 52.05 13.33
N THR A 398 5.47 51.47 14.54
CA THR A 398 4.86 50.17 14.82
C THR A 398 3.58 50.35 15.62
N TYR A 399 2.50 49.82 15.09
CA TYR A 399 1.14 49.91 15.68
C TYR A 399 0.73 48.53 16.21
N ARG A 400 0.09 48.50 17.38
CA ARG A 400 -0.28 47.27 18.10
C ARG A 400 -1.71 47.27 18.54
N LEU A 401 -2.34 46.10 18.52
CA LEU A 401 -3.65 45.86 19.17
C LEU A 401 -3.71 44.42 19.65
N SER A 402 -4.25 44.23 20.86
CA SER A 402 -4.67 42.90 21.34
C SER A 402 -6.15 42.73 21.04
N SER A 403 -6.51 41.68 20.29
CA SER A 403 -7.88 41.43 19.84
C SER A 403 -8.19 39.95 19.71
N SER A 404 -9.46 39.60 19.98
CA SER A 404 -10.03 38.26 19.76
C SER A 404 -10.84 38.18 18.44
N ALA A 405 -10.68 39.15 17.54
CA ALA A 405 -11.43 39.20 16.28
C ALA A 405 -11.22 37.99 15.37
N LEU A 406 -10.04 37.39 15.42
CA LEU A 406 -9.74 36.12 14.72
C LEU A 406 -10.31 34.93 15.51
N SER A 407 -11.61 34.71 15.40
CA SER A 407 -12.34 33.74 16.22
C SER A 407 -12.35 32.30 15.64
N LEU A 408 -12.10 32.14 14.35
CA LEU A 408 -12.11 30.86 13.63
C LEU A 408 -10.77 30.55 12.95
N PRO A 409 -10.39 29.27 12.85
CA PRO A 409 -9.27 28.87 12.02
C PRO A 409 -9.67 28.94 10.55
N GLY A 410 -8.70 29.10 9.65
CA GLY A 410 -8.93 29.13 8.21
C GLY A 410 -8.41 30.41 7.54
N ALA A 411 -8.93 30.68 6.35
CA ALA A 411 -8.49 31.81 5.52
C ALA A 411 -9.19 33.13 5.91
N TRP A 412 -8.39 34.14 6.17
CA TRP A 412 -8.81 35.50 6.46
C TRP A 412 -8.18 36.46 5.47
N ARG A 413 -8.91 37.50 5.10
CA ARG A 413 -8.36 38.67 4.41
C ARG A 413 -8.15 39.76 5.43
N ALA A 414 -6.90 40.21 5.59
CA ALA A 414 -6.51 41.32 6.45
C ALA A 414 -6.14 42.52 5.57
N GLN A 415 -6.96 43.54 5.55
CA GLN A 415 -6.71 44.79 4.83
C GLN A 415 -6.20 45.82 5.81
N VAL A 416 -4.94 46.26 5.63
CA VAL A 416 -4.33 47.31 6.43
C VAL A 416 -4.54 48.64 5.73
N VAL A 417 -5.19 49.58 6.40
CA VAL A 417 -5.46 50.93 5.91
C VAL A 417 -4.65 51.91 6.72
N VAL A 418 -3.73 52.62 6.06
CA VAL A 418 -2.87 53.66 6.66
C VAL A 418 -3.36 55.01 6.22
N ARG A 419 -3.88 55.80 7.18
CA ARG A 419 -4.34 57.15 6.95
C ARG A 419 -3.24 58.15 7.23
N ARG A 420 -2.99 59.01 6.26
CA ARG A 420 -1.96 60.06 6.33
C ARG A 420 -2.55 61.44 6.19
N LYS A 421 -1.86 62.45 6.77
CA LYS A 421 -2.32 63.84 6.72
C LYS A 421 -2.25 64.39 5.31
N GLY A 422 -3.43 64.81 4.78
CA GLY A 422 -3.50 65.43 3.43
C GLY A 422 -3.25 64.51 2.24
N MET A 423 -3.28 63.19 2.44
CA MET A 423 -3.11 62.18 1.38
C MET A 423 -4.26 61.19 1.41
N GLU A 424 -4.47 60.49 0.29
CA GLU A 424 -5.40 59.37 0.23
C GLU A 424 -4.92 58.21 1.12
N ASP A 425 -5.88 57.41 1.61
CA ASP A 425 -5.61 56.24 2.42
C ASP A 425 -4.79 55.21 1.62
N SER A 426 -3.66 54.77 2.16
CA SER A 426 -2.88 53.68 1.58
C SER A 426 -3.39 52.37 2.10
N VAL A 427 -3.67 51.43 1.18
CA VAL A 427 -4.27 50.12 1.50
C VAL A 427 -3.33 49.00 1.10
N ALA A 428 -3.11 48.07 2.02
CA ALA A 428 -2.36 46.84 1.79
C ALA A 428 -3.25 45.63 2.13
N ASP A 429 -3.43 44.72 1.18
CA ASP A 429 -4.25 43.55 1.31
C ASP A 429 -3.40 42.29 1.57
N PHE A 430 -3.65 41.60 2.65
CA PHE A 430 -2.94 40.40 3.04
C PHE A 430 -3.90 39.20 3.12
N ASP A 431 -3.58 38.14 2.40
CA ASP A 431 -4.22 36.85 2.62
C ASP A 431 -3.54 36.18 3.81
N TRP A 432 -4.29 36.02 4.90
CA TRP A 432 -3.78 35.52 6.17
C TRP A 432 -4.44 34.21 6.53
N ARG A 433 -3.69 33.24 7.05
CA ARG A 433 -4.23 31.96 7.49
C ARG A 433 -4.04 31.82 9.00
N VAL A 434 -5.15 31.69 9.71
CA VAL A 434 -5.18 31.40 11.16
C VAL A 434 -5.06 29.90 11.36
N GLU A 435 -4.08 29.49 12.17
CA GLU A 435 -3.88 28.10 12.54
C GLU A 435 -5.02 27.60 13.44
N PRO A 436 -5.50 26.34 13.29
CA PRO A 436 -6.43 25.78 14.24
C PRO A 436 -5.78 25.73 15.63
N LEU A 437 -6.61 25.84 16.69
CA LEU A 437 -6.15 25.50 18.04
C LEU A 437 -5.60 24.08 17.98
N ALA A 438 -4.29 23.93 18.02
CA ALA A 438 -3.69 22.63 18.21
C ALA A 438 -4.21 22.12 19.55
N LEU A 439 -5.15 21.19 19.55
CA LEU A 439 -5.24 20.21 20.63
C LEU A 439 -3.81 19.77 20.84
N ALA A 440 -3.28 19.92 22.06
CA ALA A 440 -1.90 19.60 22.36
C ALA A 440 -1.57 18.28 21.66
N ALA A 441 -0.66 18.33 20.68
CA ALA A 441 -0.30 17.11 19.96
C ALA A 441 0.08 16.09 21.03
N PRO A 442 -0.50 14.90 21.03
CA PRO A 442 -0.15 13.89 22.03
C PRO A 442 1.38 13.75 22.03
N PRO A 443 2.00 13.62 23.20
CA PRO A 443 3.45 13.50 23.28
C PRO A 443 3.89 12.36 22.34
N ARG A 444 4.90 12.59 21.53
CA ARG A 444 5.42 11.56 20.62
C ARG A 444 5.79 10.33 21.44
N PRO A 445 5.26 9.15 21.12
CA PRO A 445 5.46 7.97 21.96
C PRO A 445 6.91 7.47 21.94
N VAL A 446 7.65 7.74 20.86
CA VAL A 446 9.07 7.38 20.66
C VAL A 446 9.75 8.52 19.92
N MET A 447 10.97 8.85 20.27
CA MET A 447 11.77 9.94 19.70
C MET A 447 13.13 9.43 19.19
N ILE A 448 13.12 8.33 18.41
CA ILE A 448 14.34 7.76 17.82
C ILE A 448 14.72 8.56 16.57
N SER A 449 13.80 8.71 15.64
CA SER A 449 14.01 9.44 14.39
C SER A 449 12.68 9.72 13.70
N ASN A 450 12.45 10.99 13.36
CA ASN A 450 11.37 11.41 12.47
C ASN A 450 11.83 11.51 11.00
N THR A 451 13.03 11.01 10.68
CA THR A 451 13.54 11.00 9.31
C THR A 451 12.62 10.16 8.42
N PRO A 452 12.17 10.69 7.26
CA PRO A 452 11.34 9.94 6.33
C PRO A 452 12.08 8.73 5.79
N ILE A 453 11.48 7.53 5.92
CA ILE A 453 12.08 6.29 5.40
C ILE A 453 11.69 6.02 3.93
N ALA A 454 10.68 6.72 3.43
CA ALA A 454 10.13 6.51 2.08
C ALA A 454 11.16 6.60 0.95
N PRO A 455 12.09 7.58 0.90
CA PRO A 455 13.08 7.66 -0.19
C PRO A 455 13.99 6.44 -0.25
N ALA A 456 14.52 6.00 0.91
CA ALA A 456 15.41 4.86 0.99
C ALA A 456 14.71 3.55 0.58
N LEU A 457 13.49 3.32 1.06
CA LEU A 457 12.70 2.14 0.73
C LEU A 457 12.29 2.12 -0.74
N THR A 458 11.94 3.27 -1.33
CA THR A 458 11.61 3.38 -2.75
C THR A 458 12.84 3.06 -3.62
N PHE A 459 14.02 3.57 -3.26
CA PHE A 459 15.27 3.26 -3.96
C PHE A 459 15.59 1.77 -3.90
N LEU A 460 15.49 1.15 -2.74
CA LEU A 460 15.67 -0.30 -2.56
C LEU A 460 14.66 -1.12 -3.37
N ALA A 461 13.39 -0.68 -3.40
CA ALA A 461 12.34 -1.32 -4.20
C ALA A 461 12.68 -1.33 -5.70
N VAL A 462 13.10 -0.19 -6.25
CA VAL A 462 13.53 -0.07 -7.66
C VAL A 462 14.72 -0.96 -7.94
N GLY A 463 15.75 -0.95 -7.07
CA GLY A 463 16.91 -1.82 -7.20
C GLY A 463 16.54 -3.31 -7.24
N LEU A 464 15.60 -3.71 -6.40
CA LEU A 464 15.14 -5.10 -6.34
C LEU A 464 14.31 -5.49 -7.57
N VAL A 465 13.53 -4.59 -8.15
CA VAL A 465 12.83 -4.81 -9.44
C VAL A 465 13.86 -5.08 -10.54
N VAL A 466 14.90 -4.24 -10.64
CA VAL A 466 15.96 -4.41 -11.64
C VAL A 466 16.69 -5.74 -11.45
N CYS A 467 17.11 -6.08 -10.23
CA CYS A 467 17.78 -7.36 -9.94
C CYS A 467 16.90 -8.57 -10.28
N THR A 468 15.61 -8.53 -9.93
CA THR A 468 14.66 -9.60 -10.24
C THR A 468 14.46 -9.75 -11.75
N GLY A 469 14.35 -8.63 -12.48
CA GLY A 469 14.25 -8.62 -13.94
C GLY A 469 15.50 -9.21 -14.62
N LEU A 470 16.68 -8.80 -14.18
CA LEU A 470 17.97 -9.33 -14.70
C LEU A 470 18.11 -10.83 -14.41
N ALA A 471 17.73 -11.28 -13.21
CA ALA A 471 17.73 -12.70 -12.85
C ALA A 471 16.78 -13.52 -13.75
N ALA A 472 15.58 -13.00 -14.04
CA ALA A 472 14.61 -13.63 -14.93
C ALA A 472 15.14 -13.74 -16.38
N ILE A 473 15.80 -12.71 -16.89
CA ILE A 473 16.43 -12.71 -18.22
C ILE A 473 17.59 -13.71 -18.26
N GLY A 474 18.47 -13.69 -17.26
CA GLY A 474 19.61 -14.62 -17.16
C GLY A 474 19.16 -16.08 -17.10
N PHE A 475 18.07 -16.37 -16.38
CA PHE A 475 17.49 -17.70 -16.32
C PHE A 475 16.93 -18.16 -17.68
N ARG A 476 16.32 -17.28 -18.47
CA ARG A 476 15.87 -17.58 -19.85
C ARG A 476 17.05 -17.89 -20.76
N TRP A 477 18.06 -17.05 -20.74
CA TRP A 477 19.29 -17.24 -21.55
C TRP A 477 19.99 -18.57 -21.27
N ALA A 478 20.17 -18.90 -19.99
CA ALA A 478 20.79 -20.17 -19.59
C ALA A 478 19.97 -21.40 -20.03
N ARG A 479 18.64 -21.29 -20.12
CA ARG A 479 17.75 -22.34 -20.60
C ARG A 479 17.86 -22.53 -22.12
N ASP A 480 17.89 -21.41 -22.84
CA ASP A 480 17.93 -21.45 -24.33
C ASP A 480 19.32 -21.90 -24.84
N ALA A 481 20.40 -21.53 -24.16
CA ALA A 481 21.77 -22.03 -24.44
C ALA A 481 21.94 -23.53 -24.15
N GLY A 482 21.24 -24.07 -23.10
CA GLY A 482 21.26 -25.50 -22.78
C GLY A 482 20.37 -26.37 -23.70
N GLY A 483 19.42 -25.78 -24.45
CA GLY A 483 18.53 -26.48 -25.38
C GLY A 483 19.10 -26.68 -26.79
N GLY A 484 20.09 -25.87 -27.18
CA GLY A 484 20.72 -25.94 -28.50
C GLY A 484 21.63 -27.16 -28.74
N GLY A 485 22.09 -27.80 -27.68
CA GLY A 485 23.02 -28.96 -27.78
C GLY A 485 22.35 -30.32 -28.03
N ARG A 486 21.01 -30.43 -28.06
CA ARG A 486 20.29 -31.70 -28.27
C ARG A 486 19.62 -31.87 -29.64
N ARG A 487 19.86 -30.98 -30.60
CA ARG A 487 19.34 -31.10 -31.97
C ARG A 487 20.39 -31.47 -33.01
N GLY A 488 21.57 -31.94 -32.61
CA GLY A 488 22.68 -32.28 -33.48
C GLY A 488 23.36 -33.61 -33.17
N SER A 489 22.60 -34.66 -32.82
CA SER A 489 23.11 -36.03 -32.79
C SER A 489 22.03 -37.04 -33.14
#